data_45ea734276321627630559d1ede18f25
#
_entry.id   45ea734276321627630559d1ede18f25
#
_cell.length_a   1.000
_cell.length_b   1.000
_cell.length_c   1.000
_cell.angle_alpha   90.00
_cell.angle_beta   90.00
_cell.angle_gamma   90.00
#
_symmetry.space_group_name_H-M   'P 1'
#
loop_
_entity.id
_entity.type
_entity.pdbx_description
1 polymer ?
#
loop_
_entity_poly.entity_id
_entity_poly.type
_entity_poly.pdbx_seq_one_letter_code
_entity_poly.pdbx_strand_id
1 'polypeptide(L)'
;MSNMIQRQARRAILLTPENEVLLMRIHEPGNEDVFWWIVPGGGIEPGESLEETLRRELREEVGLEDFEIGPLVWRRQHTFDWAGKRICQNEQYYIVHVSRFEPMMSDLAEAKVLDRFQWWPATELIHATEKLTPLSLPQIVAGYLDSGAPQELPELEILVD
;
A
#
# COMPACT_ATOMS: atom_id res chain seq x y z
N MET A 1 6.94 0.23 -30.11
CA MET A 1 6.49 -0.79 -29.14
C MET A 1 6.80 -0.33 -27.74
N SER A 2 5.81 -0.31 -26.90
CA SER A 2 6.04 0.09 -25.51
C SER A 2 6.61 -1.09 -24.73
N ASN A 3 7.74 -0.87 -24.07
CA ASN A 3 8.33 -1.84 -23.17
C ASN A 3 7.73 -1.69 -21.76
N MET A 4 6.39 -1.74 -21.71
CA MET A 4 5.69 -1.59 -20.45
C MET A 4 5.82 -2.87 -19.63
N ILE A 5 6.24 -2.72 -18.38
CA ILE A 5 6.40 -3.83 -17.46
C ILE A 5 5.04 -4.12 -16.82
N GLN A 6 4.60 -5.36 -16.91
CA GLN A 6 3.39 -5.82 -16.22
C GLN A 6 3.79 -6.36 -14.84
N ARG A 7 3.11 -5.86 -13.81
CA ARG A 7 3.43 -6.24 -12.44
C ARG A 7 2.15 -6.46 -11.65
N GLN A 8 2.18 -7.41 -10.73
CA GLN A 8 1.11 -7.61 -9.76
C GLN A 8 1.64 -7.32 -8.37
N ALA A 9 0.86 -6.60 -7.59
CA ALA A 9 1.23 -6.24 -6.24
C ALA A 9 0.11 -6.53 -5.26
N ARG A 10 0.48 -6.82 -4.03
CA ARG A 10 -0.43 -7.04 -2.92
C ARG A 10 -0.05 -6.09 -1.80
N ARG A 11 -1.05 -5.36 -1.28
CA ARG A 11 -0.82 -4.34 -0.29
C ARG A 11 -1.73 -4.53 0.91
N ALA A 12 -1.28 -4.07 2.07
CA ALA A 12 -2.01 -4.22 3.30
C ALA A 12 -2.34 -2.86 3.91
N ILE A 13 -3.62 -2.65 4.21
CA ILE A 13 -4.04 -1.52 5.03
C ILE A 13 -3.98 -2.02 6.47
N LEU A 14 -2.92 -1.64 7.17
CA LEU A 14 -2.68 -2.05 8.56
C LEU A 14 -3.50 -1.16 9.48
N LEU A 15 -4.51 -1.75 10.12
CA LEU A 15 -5.51 -1.02 10.89
C LEU A 15 -5.47 -1.47 12.35
N THR A 16 -5.30 -0.49 13.26
CA THR A 16 -5.28 -0.75 14.71
C THR A 16 -6.68 -0.71 15.31
N PRO A 17 -6.86 -1.26 16.53
CA PRO A 17 -8.14 -1.12 17.25
C PRO A 17 -8.53 0.35 17.50
N GLU A 18 -7.57 1.26 17.54
CA GLU A 18 -7.80 2.69 17.71
C GLU A 18 -8.07 3.41 16.38
N ASN A 19 -8.26 2.65 15.30
CA ASN A 19 -8.57 3.16 13.96
C ASN A 19 -7.45 4.02 13.38
N GLU A 20 -6.21 3.59 13.58
CA GLU A 20 -5.05 4.19 12.94
C GLU A 20 -4.56 3.31 11.80
N VAL A 21 -4.05 3.94 10.75
CA VAL A 21 -3.51 3.27 9.56
C VAL A 21 -2.04 3.62 9.40
N LEU A 22 -1.20 2.61 9.16
CA LEU A 22 0.23 2.83 8.95
C LEU A 22 0.50 3.23 7.50
N LEU A 23 1.12 4.38 7.31
CA LEU A 23 1.56 4.83 5.99
C LEU A 23 3.06 5.06 5.96
N MET A 24 3.61 4.92 4.77
CA MET A 24 5.01 5.18 4.45
C MET A 24 5.07 6.43 3.59
N ARG A 25 5.87 7.41 3.99
CA ARG A 25 6.13 8.59 3.16
C ARG A 25 7.36 8.32 2.32
N ILE A 26 7.18 8.34 1.00
CA ILE A 26 8.24 7.98 0.06
C ILE A 26 8.42 9.03 -1.03
N HIS A 27 9.55 8.96 -1.73
CA HIS A 27 9.82 9.73 -2.93
C HIS A 27 10.35 8.80 -4.04
N GLU A 28 10.30 9.28 -5.28
CA GLU A 28 10.89 8.54 -6.40
C GLU A 28 12.42 8.62 -6.33
N PRO A 29 13.15 7.57 -6.72
CA PRO A 29 14.60 7.65 -6.84
C PRO A 29 15.01 8.82 -7.76
N GLY A 30 15.89 9.69 -7.27
CA GLY A 30 16.35 10.85 -8.01
C GLY A 30 15.41 12.06 -7.98
N ASN A 31 14.28 11.98 -7.28
CA ASN A 31 13.35 13.10 -7.13
C ASN A 31 12.95 13.25 -5.66
N GLU A 32 13.88 13.75 -4.85
CA GLU A 32 13.76 13.81 -3.40
C GLU A 32 12.91 14.95 -2.87
N ASP A 33 12.38 15.80 -3.76
CA ASP A 33 11.57 16.95 -3.36
C ASP A 33 10.07 16.68 -3.41
N VAL A 34 9.64 15.57 -4.01
CA VAL A 34 8.23 15.22 -4.15
C VAL A 34 7.94 13.96 -3.37
N PHE A 35 7.07 14.07 -2.38
CA PHE A 35 6.70 12.96 -1.50
C PHE A 35 5.24 12.58 -1.68
N TRP A 36 4.95 11.32 -1.39
CA TRP A 36 3.58 10.84 -1.25
C TRP A 36 3.53 9.73 -0.22
N TRP A 37 2.32 9.37 0.18
CA TRP A 37 2.09 8.37 1.21
C TRP A 37 1.50 7.11 0.59
N ILE A 38 2.06 5.96 0.97
CA ILE A 38 1.59 4.66 0.47
C ILE A 38 1.36 3.70 1.64
N VAL A 39 0.50 2.71 1.40
CA VAL A 39 0.36 1.57 2.30
C VAL A 39 1.43 0.53 1.98
N PRO A 40 1.90 -0.25 2.98
CA PRO A 40 2.92 -1.26 2.74
C PRO A 40 2.43 -2.39 1.86
N GLY A 41 3.37 -3.04 1.19
CA GLY A 41 3.15 -4.13 0.27
C GLY A 41 4.08 -4.04 -0.91
N GLY A 42 3.92 -4.92 -1.88
CA GLY A 42 4.77 -4.90 -3.05
C GLY A 42 4.45 -5.98 -4.07
N GLY A 43 5.34 -6.12 -5.03
CA GLY A 43 5.18 -7.02 -6.16
C GLY A 43 5.32 -8.49 -5.81
N ILE A 44 4.52 -9.31 -6.49
CA ILE A 44 4.61 -10.77 -6.41
C ILE A 44 5.89 -11.20 -7.12
N GLU A 45 6.72 -12.02 -6.47
CA GLU A 45 7.87 -12.65 -7.08
C GLU A 45 7.49 -13.98 -7.72
N PRO A 46 8.28 -14.46 -8.72
CA PRO A 46 7.98 -15.73 -9.37
C PRO A 46 7.81 -16.87 -8.38
N GLY A 47 6.70 -17.61 -8.51
CA GLY A 47 6.39 -18.75 -7.65
C GLY A 47 5.76 -18.44 -6.33
N GLU A 48 5.60 -17.17 -5.98
CA GLU A 48 4.93 -16.79 -4.73
C GLU A 48 3.42 -16.84 -4.84
N SER A 49 2.78 -17.31 -3.77
CA SER A 49 1.34 -17.13 -3.58
C SER A 49 1.07 -15.71 -3.06
N LEU A 50 -0.20 -15.30 -3.07
CA LEU A 50 -0.66 -14.07 -2.46
C LEU A 50 -0.18 -13.95 -1.00
N GLU A 51 -0.40 -14.98 -0.21
CA GLU A 51 -0.03 -14.98 1.21
C GLU A 51 1.47 -14.86 1.40
N GLU A 52 2.26 -15.59 0.62
CA GLU A 52 3.72 -15.51 0.68
C GLU A 52 4.23 -14.11 0.34
N THR A 53 3.62 -13.48 -0.67
CA THR A 53 3.99 -12.11 -1.06
C THR A 53 3.73 -11.12 0.07
N LEU A 54 2.53 -11.13 0.65
CA LEU A 54 2.21 -10.23 1.74
C LEU A 54 3.07 -10.47 2.97
N ARG A 55 3.34 -11.73 3.32
CA ARG A 55 4.19 -12.05 4.48
C ARG A 55 5.61 -11.57 4.27
N ARG A 56 6.17 -11.77 3.07
CA ARG A 56 7.51 -11.30 2.74
C ARG A 56 7.59 -9.78 2.74
N GLU A 57 6.66 -9.12 2.05
CA GLU A 57 6.67 -7.66 1.93
C GLU A 57 6.47 -6.97 3.28
N LEU A 58 5.54 -7.43 4.09
CA LEU A 58 5.31 -6.81 5.40
C LEU A 58 6.47 -7.05 6.36
N ARG A 59 7.14 -8.20 6.27
CA ARG A 59 8.35 -8.43 7.04
C ARG A 59 9.48 -7.49 6.62
N GLU A 60 9.69 -7.34 5.31
CA GLU A 60 10.77 -6.52 4.76
C GLU A 60 10.53 -5.02 4.92
N GLU A 61 9.31 -4.57 4.71
CA GLU A 61 9.00 -3.14 4.71
C GLU A 61 8.70 -2.57 6.10
N VAL A 62 8.04 -3.33 6.96
CA VAL A 62 7.60 -2.80 8.26
C VAL A 62 7.97 -3.68 9.45
N GLY A 63 8.57 -4.84 9.21
CA GLY A 63 8.98 -5.73 10.29
C GLY A 63 7.84 -6.53 10.92
N LEU A 64 6.71 -6.65 10.24
CA LEU A 64 5.55 -7.39 10.74
C LEU A 64 5.58 -8.83 10.25
N GLU A 65 5.56 -9.80 11.19
CA GLU A 65 5.60 -11.23 10.87
C GLU A 65 4.31 -11.95 11.23
N ASP A 66 3.72 -11.62 12.38
CA ASP A 66 2.52 -12.30 12.88
C ASP A 66 1.27 -11.49 12.55
N PHE A 67 0.50 -11.96 11.57
CA PHE A 67 -0.76 -11.34 11.19
C PHE A 67 -1.62 -12.32 10.41
N GLU A 68 -2.92 -12.03 10.36
CA GLU A 68 -3.86 -12.72 9.49
C GLU A 68 -4.28 -11.79 8.36
N ILE A 69 -4.33 -12.32 7.14
CA ILE A 69 -4.81 -11.54 5.98
C ILE A 69 -6.32 -11.42 6.09
N GLY A 70 -6.79 -10.19 6.17
CA GLY A 70 -8.21 -9.89 6.21
C GLY A 70 -8.84 -9.77 4.81
N PRO A 71 -10.00 -9.14 4.71
CA PRO A 71 -10.73 -9.08 3.44
C PRO A 71 -10.07 -8.18 2.41
N LEU A 72 -10.24 -8.54 1.15
CA LEU A 72 -9.92 -7.69 0.01
C LEU A 72 -10.95 -6.56 -0.05
N VAL A 73 -10.49 -5.32 -0.07
CA VAL A 73 -11.39 -4.14 -0.04
C VAL A 73 -11.25 -3.22 -1.25
N TRP A 74 -10.17 -3.33 -2.02
CA TRP A 74 -9.92 -2.44 -3.16
C TRP A 74 -9.04 -3.12 -4.20
N ARG A 75 -9.29 -2.78 -5.47
CA ARG A 75 -8.45 -3.20 -6.59
C ARG A 75 -8.13 -1.99 -7.44
N ARG A 76 -6.89 -1.91 -7.91
CA ARG A 76 -6.45 -0.80 -8.75
C ARG A 76 -5.50 -1.29 -9.85
N GLN A 77 -5.64 -0.74 -11.05
CA GLN A 77 -4.65 -0.85 -12.10
C GLN A 77 -4.01 0.53 -12.24
N HIS A 78 -2.75 0.62 -11.91
CA HIS A 78 -2.00 1.87 -11.93
C HIS A 78 -0.86 1.79 -12.93
N THR A 79 -0.87 2.68 -13.91
CA THR A 79 0.20 2.81 -14.90
C THR A 79 0.98 4.07 -14.60
N PHE A 80 2.27 3.93 -14.39
CA PHE A 80 3.13 5.03 -13.95
C PHE A 80 4.57 4.82 -14.37
N ASP A 81 5.34 5.90 -14.30
CA ASP A 81 6.79 5.86 -14.52
C ASP A 81 7.50 5.76 -13.17
N TRP A 82 8.46 4.86 -13.10
CA TRP A 82 9.28 4.68 -11.91
C TRP A 82 10.70 4.29 -12.32
N ALA A 83 11.68 5.09 -11.86
CA ALA A 83 13.10 4.85 -12.14
C ALA A 83 13.39 4.65 -13.64
N GLY A 84 12.74 5.47 -14.49
CA GLY A 84 12.93 5.43 -15.94
C GLY A 84 12.19 4.31 -16.67
N LYS A 85 11.31 3.59 -15.99
CA LYS A 85 10.54 2.48 -16.56
C LYS A 85 9.05 2.76 -16.51
N ARG A 86 8.33 2.31 -17.56
CA ARG A 86 6.86 2.37 -17.60
C ARG A 86 6.30 1.09 -17.01
N ILE A 87 5.50 1.21 -15.96
CA ILE A 87 4.96 0.07 -15.21
C ILE A 87 3.44 0.12 -15.22
N CYS A 88 2.81 -1.01 -15.55
CA CYS A 88 1.37 -1.23 -15.35
C CYS A 88 1.22 -2.22 -14.21
N GLN A 89 0.74 -1.75 -13.07
CA GLN A 89 0.67 -2.54 -11.86
C GLN A 89 -0.77 -2.81 -11.47
N ASN A 90 -1.11 -4.09 -11.33
CA ASN A 90 -2.40 -4.53 -10.80
C ASN A 90 -2.24 -4.75 -9.30
N GLU A 91 -2.99 -3.99 -8.52
CA GLU A 91 -2.89 -3.98 -7.06
C GLU A 91 -4.17 -4.48 -6.42
N GLN A 92 -4.01 -5.26 -5.36
CA GLN A 92 -5.10 -5.66 -4.49
C GLN A 92 -4.76 -5.24 -3.06
N TYR A 93 -5.74 -4.65 -2.39
CA TYR A 93 -5.58 -4.07 -1.06
C TYR A 93 -6.41 -4.87 -0.07
N TYR A 94 -5.75 -5.36 0.97
CA TYR A 94 -6.34 -6.18 2.02
C TYR A 94 -6.30 -5.44 3.34
N ILE A 95 -7.35 -5.57 4.14
CA ILE A 95 -7.31 -5.10 5.53
C ILE A 95 -6.52 -6.13 6.35
N VAL A 96 -5.62 -5.64 7.17
CA VAL A 96 -4.88 -6.46 8.14
C VAL A 96 -5.00 -5.77 9.49
N HIS A 97 -5.68 -6.44 10.43
CA HIS A 97 -5.83 -5.92 11.78
C HIS A 97 -4.58 -6.18 12.59
N VAL A 98 -4.03 -5.14 13.21
CA VAL A 98 -2.81 -5.23 13.99
C VAL A 98 -2.94 -4.37 15.25
N SER A 99 -2.20 -4.73 16.29
CA SER A 99 -1.91 -3.78 17.37
C SER A 99 -0.83 -2.83 16.89
N ARG A 100 -0.83 -1.59 17.39
CA ARG A 100 0.20 -0.63 17.04
C ARG A 100 1.60 -1.19 17.37
N PHE A 101 2.52 -1.05 16.44
CA PHE A 101 3.90 -1.50 16.60
C PHE A 101 4.85 -0.45 16.04
N GLU A 102 6.14 -0.58 16.35
CA GLU A 102 7.18 0.28 15.80
C GLU A 102 7.67 -0.32 14.48
N PRO A 103 7.34 0.29 13.34
CA PRO A 103 7.74 -0.28 12.06
C PRO A 103 9.26 -0.17 11.84
N MET A 104 9.81 -1.20 11.18
CA MET A 104 11.23 -1.26 10.85
C MET A 104 11.40 -1.81 9.45
N MET A 105 12.07 -1.05 8.58
CA MET A 105 12.34 -1.49 7.22
C MET A 105 13.70 -2.19 7.14
N SER A 106 13.70 -3.40 6.59
CA SER A 106 14.92 -4.17 6.36
C SER A 106 15.33 -4.26 4.88
N ASP A 107 14.45 -3.83 3.95
CA ASP A 107 14.76 -3.78 2.52
C ASP A 107 15.62 -2.55 2.24
N LEU A 108 16.89 -2.77 1.91
CA LEU A 108 17.86 -1.69 1.69
C LEU A 108 17.53 -0.85 0.46
N ALA A 109 16.94 -1.44 -0.57
CA ALA A 109 16.57 -0.70 -1.78
C ALA A 109 15.38 0.22 -1.51
N GLU A 110 14.37 -0.26 -0.80
CA GLU A 110 13.20 0.54 -0.41
C GLU A 110 13.57 1.61 0.61
N ALA A 111 14.53 1.34 1.48
CA ALA A 111 14.98 2.30 2.49
C ALA A 111 15.52 3.59 1.88
N LYS A 112 16.04 3.53 0.66
CA LYS A 112 16.58 4.70 -0.04
C LYS A 112 15.51 5.72 -0.43
N VAL A 113 14.26 5.28 -0.61
CA VAL A 113 13.15 6.16 -0.99
C VAL A 113 12.23 6.45 0.18
N LEU A 114 12.44 5.83 1.32
CA LEU A 114 11.61 6.03 2.52
C LEU A 114 12.08 7.27 3.28
N ASP A 115 11.15 8.22 3.51
CA ASP A 115 11.37 9.33 4.42
C ASP A 115 11.05 8.93 5.85
N ARG A 116 9.82 8.46 6.09
CA ARG A 116 9.40 8.01 7.41
C ARG A 116 8.12 7.18 7.37
N PHE A 117 7.86 6.51 8.48
CA PHE A 117 6.56 5.90 8.77
C PHE A 117 5.71 6.86 9.60
N GLN A 118 4.40 6.73 9.48
CA GLN A 118 3.47 7.45 10.35
C GLN A 118 2.18 6.67 10.50
N TRP A 119 1.72 6.54 11.73
CA TRP A 119 0.38 6.06 12.02
C TRP A 119 -0.59 7.22 11.90
N TRP A 120 -1.55 7.08 11.00
CA TRP A 120 -2.53 8.12 10.73
C TRP A 120 -3.87 7.74 11.36
N PRO A 121 -4.46 8.59 12.21
CA PRO A 121 -5.88 8.40 12.56
C PRO A 121 -6.70 8.37 11.27
N ALA A 122 -7.62 7.41 11.15
CA ALA A 122 -8.41 7.24 9.94
C ALA A 122 -9.15 8.52 9.54
N THR A 123 -9.61 9.30 10.54
CA THR A 123 -10.31 10.57 10.32
C THR A 123 -9.41 11.66 9.74
N GLU A 124 -8.10 11.54 9.88
CA GLU A 124 -7.15 12.54 9.38
C GLU A 124 -6.72 12.28 7.93
N LEU A 125 -7.01 11.12 7.39
CA LEU A 125 -6.59 10.78 6.02
C LEU A 125 -7.17 11.74 4.99
N ILE A 126 -8.40 12.20 5.19
CA ILE A 126 -9.07 13.14 4.27
C ILE A 126 -8.39 14.52 4.26
N HIS A 127 -7.60 14.84 5.27
CA HIS A 127 -6.91 16.12 5.40
C HIS A 127 -5.46 16.08 4.92
N ALA A 128 -5.01 14.96 4.34
CA ALA A 128 -3.65 14.85 3.81
C ALA A 128 -3.40 15.91 2.73
N THR A 129 -2.28 16.60 2.85
CA THR A 129 -1.88 17.63 1.88
C THR A 129 -1.00 17.07 0.76
N GLU A 130 -0.34 15.95 1.03
CA GLU A 130 0.40 15.21 0.02
C GLU A 130 -0.45 14.06 -0.51
N LYS A 131 -0.14 13.59 -1.72
CA LYS A 131 -0.89 12.54 -2.39
C LYS A 131 -0.89 11.26 -1.57
N LEU A 132 -2.07 10.67 -1.41
CA LEU A 132 -2.22 9.32 -0.87
C LEU A 132 -2.29 8.32 -2.02
N THR A 133 -1.75 7.14 -1.81
CA THR A 133 -1.80 6.06 -2.78
C THR A 133 -2.35 4.80 -2.11
N PRO A 134 -3.58 4.36 -2.42
CA PRO A 134 -4.48 4.92 -3.45
C PRO A 134 -5.12 6.25 -3.04
N LEU A 135 -5.53 7.03 -4.02
CA LEU A 135 -6.17 8.33 -3.78
C LEU A 135 -7.45 8.21 -2.94
N SER A 136 -8.16 7.09 -3.10
CA SER A 136 -9.41 6.82 -2.39
C SER A 136 -9.21 6.23 -0.99
N LEU A 137 -7.99 6.19 -0.49
CA LEU A 137 -7.70 5.58 0.82
C LEU A 137 -8.62 6.07 1.94
N PRO A 138 -8.90 7.39 2.07
CA PRO A 138 -9.81 7.86 3.12
C PRO A 138 -11.20 7.22 3.03
N GLN A 139 -11.75 7.12 1.83
CA GLN A 139 -13.09 6.54 1.61
C GLN A 139 -13.08 5.02 1.82
N ILE A 140 -12.01 4.34 1.40
CA ILE A 140 -11.86 2.90 1.59
C ILE A 140 -11.86 2.56 3.09
N VAL A 141 -11.07 3.27 3.87
CA VAL A 141 -10.96 3.03 5.31
C VAL A 141 -12.25 3.40 6.02
N ALA A 142 -12.83 4.57 5.72
CA ALA A 142 -14.09 5.01 6.32
C ALA A 142 -15.22 4.01 6.02
N GLY A 143 -15.31 3.54 4.79
CA GLY A 143 -16.33 2.55 4.41
C GLY A 143 -16.16 1.24 5.15
N TYR A 144 -14.93 0.77 5.30
CA TYR A 144 -14.66 -0.46 6.05
C TYR A 144 -15.01 -0.31 7.53
N LEU A 145 -14.66 0.80 8.15
CA LEU A 145 -14.98 1.06 9.55
C LEU A 145 -16.49 1.19 9.79
N ASP A 146 -17.22 1.71 8.80
CA ASP A 146 -18.68 1.86 8.90
C ASP A 146 -19.42 0.55 8.68
N SER A 147 -19.06 -0.22 7.66
CA SER A 147 -19.86 -1.34 7.15
C SER A 147 -19.13 -2.67 7.08
N GLY A 148 -17.85 -2.72 7.42
CA GLY A 148 -17.02 -3.93 7.30
C GLY A 148 -16.65 -4.24 5.85
N ALA A 149 -16.30 -5.50 5.60
CA ALA A 149 -15.91 -5.95 4.27
C ALA A 149 -17.06 -5.75 3.26
N PRO A 150 -16.77 -5.23 2.05
CA PRO A 150 -17.81 -5.05 1.04
C PRO A 150 -18.36 -6.42 0.60
N GLN A 151 -19.70 -6.51 0.43
CA GLN A 151 -20.34 -7.73 -0.08
C GLN A 151 -19.96 -7.94 -1.54
N GLU A 152 -19.90 -6.85 -2.29
CA GLU A 152 -19.40 -6.85 -3.66
C GLU A 152 -18.21 -5.91 -3.72
N LEU A 153 -17.13 -6.34 -4.38
CA LEU A 153 -15.96 -5.50 -4.54
C LEU A 153 -16.31 -4.28 -5.39
N PRO A 154 -15.80 -3.10 -5.03
CA PRO A 154 -15.91 -1.93 -5.89
C PRO A 154 -15.31 -2.20 -7.26
N GLU A 155 -15.72 -1.41 -8.26
CA GLU A 155 -15.15 -1.49 -9.60
C GLU A 155 -13.63 -1.29 -9.55
N LEU A 156 -12.94 -1.92 -10.49
CA LEU A 156 -11.51 -1.74 -10.63
C LEU A 156 -11.19 -0.26 -10.92
N GLU A 157 -10.41 0.34 -10.04
CA GLU A 157 -9.90 1.70 -10.28
C GLU A 157 -8.81 1.65 -11.35
N ILE A 158 -8.91 2.50 -12.35
CA ILE A 158 -7.89 2.60 -13.39
C ILE A 158 -7.29 4.01 -13.33
N LEU A 159 -6.00 4.07 -13.06
CA LEU A 159 -5.25 5.31 -12.95
C LEU A 159 -4.05 5.27 -13.88
N VAL A 160 -3.91 6.30 -14.72
CA VAL A 160 -2.78 6.44 -15.63
C VAL A 160 -2.10 7.77 -15.35
N ASP A 161 -0.85 7.72 -14.92
CA ASP A 161 -0.01 8.89 -14.68
C ASP A 161 0.96 9.17 -15.82
#